data_ac9959e97715e3f752aa86be4cd29d5b
#
_entry.id   ac9959e97715e3f752aa86be4cd29d5b
#
_cell.length_a   1.000
_cell.length_b   1.000
_cell.length_c   1.000
_cell.angle_alpha   90.00
_cell.angle_beta   90.00
_cell.angle_gamma   90.00
#
_symmetry.space_group_name_H-M   'P 1'
#
loop_
_entity.id
_entity.type
_entity.pdbx_description
1 polymer ?
#
loop_
_entity_poly.entity_id
_entity_poly.type
_entity_poly.pdbx_seq_one_letter_code
_entity_poly.pdbx_strand_id
1 'polypeptide(L)' 'MPVEPMIEGGRLRGIRFDGGHLHAHRVLGPWDISGEWWEPVPVRRRCFQLEGPGTEGECGIAHVFLQPDTGSWFLSGWSD' A
#
# COMPACT_ATOMS: atom_id res chain seq x y z
N MET A 1 2.96 9.44 1.58
CA MET A 1 4.28 9.23 0.95
C MET A 1 4.09 8.34 -0.28
N PRO A 2 4.47 8.81 -1.45
CA PRO A 2 4.36 8.00 -2.66
C PRO A 2 5.34 6.82 -2.63
N VAL A 3 4.89 5.68 -3.13
CA VAL A 3 5.69 4.46 -3.18
C VAL A 3 5.53 3.79 -4.53
N GLU A 4 6.44 2.88 -4.87
CA GLU A 4 6.33 2.07 -6.06
C GLU A 4 5.92 0.64 -5.68
N PRO A 5 4.91 0.09 -6.34
CA PRO A 5 4.52 -1.29 -6.07
C PRO A 5 5.51 -2.26 -6.73
N MET A 6 5.82 -3.34 -6.02
CA MET A 6 6.52 -4.47 -6.60
C MET A 6 5.49 -5.53 -6.94
N ILE A 7 5.20 -5.68 -8.22
CA ILE A 7 4.17 -6.60 -8.70
C ILE A 7 4.84 -7.73 -9.47
N GLU A 8 4.47 -8.95 -9.13
CA GLU A 8 5.01 -10.14 -9.75
C GLU A 8 3.86 -11.11 -10.02
N GLY A 9 3.72 -11.53 -11.26
CA GLY A 9 2.64 -12.42 -11.66
C GLY A 9 1.25 -11.84 -11.44
N GLY A 10 1.11 -10.52 -11.53
CA GLY A 10 -0.16 -9.83 -11.31
C GLY A 10 -0.52 -9.65 -9.83
N ARG A 11 0.39 -9.99 -8.93
CA ARG A 11 0.18 -9.88 -7.49
C ARG A 11 1.14 -8.89 -6.86
N LEU A 12 0.62 -8.11 -5.92
CA LEU A 12 1.45 -7.21 -5.14
C LEU A 12 2.34 -8.01 -4.19
N ARG A 13 3.65 -7.83 -4.29
CA ARG A 13 4.64 -8.55 -3.48
C ARG A 13 5.37 -7.67 -2.49
N GLY A 14 5.28 -6.37 -2.67
CA GLY A 14 5.97 -5.44 -1.80
C GLY A 14 5.88 -4.03 -2.31
N ILE A 15 6.62 -3.15 -1.68
CA ILE A 15 6.70 -1.75 -2.07
C ILE A 15 8.14 -1.27 -2.01
N ARG A 16 8.45 -0.27 -2.84
CA ARG A 16 9.67 0.51 -2.76
C ARG A 16 9.34 1.94 -2.40
N PHE A 17 10.14 2.50 -1.53
CA PHE A 17 10.01 3.88 -1.13
C PHE A 17 11.38 4.51 -1.02
N ASP A 18 11.42 5.83 -0.84
CA ASP A 18 12.68 6.52 -0.68
C ASP A 18 13.40 6.04 0.58
N GLY A 19 14.58 5.50 0.39
CA GLY A 19 15.39 4.96 1.48
C GLY A 19 15.20 3.48 1.77
N GLY A 20 14.31 2.78 1.07
CA GLY A 20 14.17 1.36 1.34
C GLY A 20 13.08 0.64 0.56
N HIS A 21 12.80 -0.55 1.04
CA HIS A 21 11.77 -1.41 0.45
C HIS A 21 11.21 -2.35 1.52
N LEU A 22 10.05 -2.92 1.22
CA LEU A 22 9.47 -3.97 2.04
C LEU A 22 9.05 -5.11 1.13
N HIS A 23 9.55 -6.30 1.40
CA HIS A 23 9.11 -7.54 0.76
C HIS A 23 8.03 -8.19 1.60
N ALA A 24 6.82 -8.24 1.08
CA ALA A 24 5.71 -8.83 1.82
C ALA A 24 5.78 -10.36 1.74
N HIS A 25 5.74 -11.02 2.90
CA HIS A 25 5.48 -12.45 2.97
C HIS A 25 3.98 -12.70 3.11
N ARG A 26 3.20 -11.67 3.43
CA ARG A 26 1.76 -11.75 3.54
C ARG A 26 1.13 -10.43 3.10
N VAL A 27 0.14 -10.53 2.23
CA VAL A 27 -0.61 -9.39 1.73
C VAL A 27 -2.08 -9.59 2.08
N LEU A 28 -2.66 -8.62 2.78
CA LEU A 28 -4.07 -8.60 3.14
C LEU A 28 -4.78 -7.52 2.34
N GLY A 29 -6.01 -7.79 1.96
CA GLY A 29 -6.80 -6.91 1.12
C GLY A 29 -6.99 -7.48 -0.27
N PRO A 30 -7.47 -6.69 -1.22
CA PRO A 30 -7.74 -5.25 -1.08
C PRO A 30 -9.05 -4.94 -0.35
N TRP A 31 -9.10 -3.76 0.25
CA TRP A 31 -10.32 -3.16 0.75
C TRP A 31 -10.58 -1.89 -0.04
N ASP A 32 -11.79 -1.76 -0.55
CA ASP A 32 -12.17 -0.55 -1.26
C ASP A 32 -12.83 0.42 -0.30
N ILE A 33 -12.24 1.61 -0.19
CA ILE A 33 -12.76 2.69 0.65
C ILE A 33 -13.23 3.80 -0.28
N SER A 34 -14.50 4.17 -0.15
CA SER A 34 -15.06 5.33 -0.83
C SER A 34 -14.91 6.56 0.06
N GLY A 35 -14.81 7.73 -0.55
CA GLY A 35 -14.79 8.97 0.20
C GLY A 35 -16.08 9.20 0.96
N GLU A 36 -16.03 10.21 1.83
CA GLU A 36 -17.17 10.53 2.67
C GLU A 36 -18.35 11.02 1.83
N TRP A 37 -19.56 10.67 2.26
CA TRP A 37 -20.77 10.94 1.48
C TRP A 37 -21.04 12.43 1.26
N TRP A 38 -20.48 13.28 2.10
CA TRP A 38 -20.64 14.73 1.97
C TRP A 38 -19.62 15.37 1.02
N GLU A 39 -18.65 14.61 0.54
CA GLU A 39 -17.67 15.11 -0.42
C GLU A 39 -18.30 15.20 -1.82
N PRO A 40 -18.10 16.31 -2.53
CA PRO A 40 -18.69 16.46 -3.86
C PRO A 40 -18.13 15.48 -4.89
N VAL A 41 -16.87 15.03 -4.69
CA VAL A 41 -16.25 14.01 -5.53
C VAL A 41 -15.71 12.92 -4.61
N PRO A 42 -16.34 11.74 -4.58
CA PRO A 42 -15.84 10.66 -3.72
C PRO A 42 -14.46 10.20 -4.20
N VAL A 43 -13.53 10.15 -3.27
CA VAL A 43 -12.19 9.62 -3.52
C VAL A 43 -12.22 8.12 -3.27
N ARG A 44 -11.92 7.36 -4.29
CA ARG A 44 -11.80 5.90 -4.15
C ARG A 44 -10.38 5.52 -3.85
N ARG A 45 -10.22 4.63 -2.87
CA ARG A 45 -8.92 4.10 -2.49
C ARG A 45 -9.03 2.59 -2.36
N ARG A 46 -8.03 1.91 -2.89
CA ARG A 46 -7.90 0.48 -2.69
C ARG A 46 -6.76 0.24 -1.73
N CYS A 47 -7.08 -0.25 -0.54
CA CYS A 47 -6.13 -0.37 0.54
C CYS A 47 -5.61 -1.78 0.68
N PHE A 48 -4.32 -1.89 0.99
CA PHE A 48 -3.64 -3.15 1.23
C PHE A 48 -2.85 -3.06 2.51
N GLN A 49 -2.65 -4.20 3.13
CA GLN A 49 -1.79 -4.35 4.30
C GLN A 49 -0.69 -5.34 3.95
N LEU A 50 0.56 -4.89 4.01
CA LEU A 50 1.71 -5.72 3.66
C LEU A 50 2.50 -6.04 4.92
N GLU A 51 2.71 -7.32 5.18
CA GLU A 51 3.50 -7.78 6.31
C GLU A 51 4.78 -8.42 5.82
N GLY A 52 5.90 -8.00 6.36
CA GLY A 52 7.17 -8.59 5.98
C GLY A 52 8.37 -7.84 6.54
N PRO A 53 9.57 -8.33 6.22
CA PRO A 53 10.80 -7.68 6.63
C PRO A 53 11.03 -6.40 5.83
N GLY A 54 11.43 -5.34 6.54
CA GLY A 54 11.85 -4.10 5.92
C GLY A 54 13.31 -4.14 5.50
N THR A 55 13.83 -2.97 5.14
CA THR A 55 15.20 -2.81 4.62
C THR A 55 16.26 -3.31 5.60
N GLU A 56 16.05 -3.12 6.89
CA GLU A 56 16.99 -3.54 7.93
C GLU A 56 16.66 -4.89 8.54
N GLY A 57 15.71 -5.62 7.95
CA GLY A 57 15.31 -6.94 8.43
C GLY A 57 14.27 -6.95 9.52
N GLU A 58 13.84 -5.79 10.02
CA GLU A 58 12.76 -5.70 10.98
C GLU A 58 11.43 -6.09 10.33
N CYS A 59 10.61 -6.83 11.06
CA CYS A 59 9.27 -7.17 10.60
C CYS A 59 8.31 -6.04 10.94
N GLY A 60 7.47 -5.67 9.98
CA GLY A 60 6.48 -4.63 10.18
C GLY A 60 5.29 -4.80 9.26
N ILE A 61 4.32 -3.94 9.47
CA ILE A 61 3.10 -3.91 8.68
C ILE A 61 2.99 -2.55 8.01
N ALA A 62 2.99 -2.56 6.69
CA ALA A 62 2.83 -1.35 5.90
C ALA A 62 1.39 -1.24 5.43
N HIS A 63 0.78 -0.09 5.63
CA HIS A 63 -0.55 0.22 5.14
C HIS A 63 -0.41 1.08 3.90
N VAL A 64 -0.79 0.53 2.76
CA VAL A 64 -0.65 1.21 1.47
C VAL A 64 -2.00 1.32 0.78
N PHE A 65 -2.13 2.31 -0.07
CA PHE A 65 -3.32 2.43 -0.87
C PHE A 65 -3.00 2.82 -2.31
N LEU A 66 -3.83 2.35 -3.21
CA LEU A 66 -3.81 2.70 -4.62
C LEU A 66 -4.96 3.66 -4.88
N GLN A 67 -4.67 4.75 -5.57
CA GLN A 67 -5.69 5.60 -6.15
C GLN A 67 -5.97 5.12 -7.58
N PRO A 68 -7.11 4.46 -7.82
CA PRO A 68 -7.37 3.87 -9.15
C PRO A 68 -7.42 4.89 -10.27
N ASP A 69 -7.88 6.11 -9.95
CA ASP A 69 -8.04 7.17 -10.95
C ASP A 69 -6.70 7.62 -11.56
N THR A 70 -5.65 7.60 -10.77
CA THR A 70 -4.32 8.05 -11.19
C THR A 70 -3.32 6.92 -11.33
N GLY A 71 -3.62 5.76 -10.77
CA GLY A 71 -2.69 4.64 -10.70
C GLY A 71 -1.55 4.85 -9.72
N SER A 72 -1.65 5.83 -8.85
CA SER A 72 -0.59 6.16 -7.88
C SER A 72 -0.74 5.36 -6.61
N TRP A 73 0.40 4.96 -6.05
CA TRP A 73 0.47 4.20 -4.80
C TRP A 73 1.08 5.05 -3.70
N PHE A 74 0.52 4.91 -2.49
CA PHE A 74 0.97 5.69 -1.33
C PHE A 74 1.07 4.82 -0.10
N LEU A 75 2.07 5.12 0.72
CA LEU A 75 2.15 4.55 2.07
C LEU A 75 1.38 5.47 3.01
N SER A 76 0.37 4.93 3.69
CA SER A 76 -0.44 5.70 4.62
C SER A 76 -0.02 5.50 6.07
N GLY A 77 0.64 4.40 6.40
CA GLY A 77 1.08 4.15 7.75
C GLY A 77 1.97 2.92 7.86
N TRP A 78 2.63 2.84 9.00
CA TRP A 78 3.51 1.72 9.33
C TRP A 78 3.24 1.28 10.77
N SER A 79 3.19 -0.02 10.99
CA SER A 79 3.04 -0.61 12.33
C SER A 79 4.08 -1.70 12.53
N ASP A 80 4.59 -1.77 13.71
CA ASP A 80 5.53 -2.83 14.08
C ASP A 80 4.81 -4.07 14.63
#